data_e6031286f4e438fe110976b31733ec95
#
_entry.id   e6031286f4e438fe110976b31733ec95
#
_cell.length_a   1.000
_cell.length_b   1.000
_cell.length_c   1.000
_cell.angle_alpha   90.00
_cell.angle_beta   90.00
_cell.angle_gamma   90.00
#
_symmetry.space_group_name_H-M   'P 1'
#
loop_
_entity.id
_entity.type
_entity.pdbx_description
1 polymer ?
#
loop_
_entity_poly.entity_id
_entity_poly.type
_entity_poly.pdbx_seq_one_letter_code
_entity_poly.pdbx_strand_id
1 'polypeptide(L)'
;REFLNLPKRIYKGNRNWVRPLDVDVLKVFDPSKNELFADGEAIRWMVRDTRGEVVGRIAAFYNREKAAIEEQPTGGCGFFESVDDQQVADMLFEASRMWLASRGMEAMDGPINFGQRRDWWGLLVEGYEFQPLYMNPYNPPYYKELFENYGFQNYFNQHSFIWRVNDSEANKQIFARAERLYTVPGYRVENIDMKNLEEAAESFRVIYNKAWSLFSGVRPMTQEEALEMVHEMKPIIDPNIIFFAYFNDEPIGFFITVPDLNRLIGKFHGKFGLWQKLRLMWDLKVRKSCDRIFAIIFGIAPEFHGKGVESA
;
A
#
# COMPACT_ATOMS: atom_id res chain seq x y z
N ARG A 1 -7.17 12.86 18.68
CA ARG A 1 -6.11 12.10 19.40
C ARG A 1 -6.57 10.70 19.81
N GLU A 2 -7.76 10.54 20.39
CA GLU A 2 -8.27 9.23 20.82
C GLU A 2 -8.42 8.25 19.67
N PHE A 3 -8.94 8.68 18.52
CA PHE A 3 -9.02 7.90 17.29
C PHE A 3 -7.67 7.28 16.89
N LEU A 4 -6.56 8.03 17.01
CA LEU A 4 -5.20 7.55 16.71
C LEU A 4 -4.60 6.68 17.82
N ASN A 5 -5.14 6.73 19.02
CA ASN A 5 -4.56 6.05 20.18
C ASN A 5 -5.21 4.69 20.50
N LEU A 6 -6.45 4.43 20.05
CA LEU A 6 -7.13 3.16 20.29
C LEU A 6 -6.29 1.94 19.87
N PRO A 7 -5.64 1.93 18.67
CA PRO A 7 -4.83 0.78 18.27
C PRO A 7 -3.71 0.41 19.23
N LYS A 8 -3.12 1.37 19.94
CA LYS A 8 -2.09 1.08 20.95
C LYS A 8 -2.58 0.15 22.07
N ARG A 9 -3.86 0.23 22.39
CA ARG A 9 -4.47 -0.61 23.41
C ARG A 9 -4.83 -1.99 22.86
N ILE A 10 -5.41 -2.04 21.67
CA ILE A 10 -5.80 -3.28 20.98
C ILE A 10 -4.57 -4.15 20.70
N TYR A 11 -3.50 -3.54 20.19
CA TYR A 11 -2.27 -4.26 19.82
C TYR A 11 -1.24 -4.34 20.94
N LYS A 12 -1.62 -4.05 22.19
CA LYS A 12 -0.71 -4.13 23.34
C LYS A 12 -0.12 -5.54 23.46
N GLY A 13 1.21 -5.64 23.38
CA GLY A 13 1.92 -6.92 23.45
C GLY A 13 2.11 -7.62 22.10
N ASN A 14 1.47 -7.16 21.03
CA ASN A 14 1.71 -7.69 19.69
C ASN A 14 3.04 -7.15 19.12
N ARG A 15 3.99 -8.07 18.88
CA ARG A 15 5.34 -7.71 18.42
C ARG A 15 5.43 -7.43 16.91
N ASN A 16 4.45 -7.88 16.16
CA ASN A 16 4.42 -7.73 14.71
C ASN A 16 3.73 -6.43 14.29
N TRP A 17 2.83 -5.91 15.13
CA TRP A 17 2.14 -4.68 14.80
C TRP A 17 3.08 -3.47 14.80
N VAL A 18 3.05 -2.73 13.71
CA VAL A 18 3.74 -1.43 13.58
C VAL A 18 2.70 -0.33 13.56
N ARG A 19 2.78 0.58 14.53
CA ARG A 19 1.90 1.74 14.53
C ARG A 19 2.14 2.58 13.29
N PRO A 20 1.10 2.83 12.45
CA PRO A 20 1.17 3.79 11.36
C PRO A 20 1.64 5.17 11.85
N LEU A 21 2.30 5.93 11.00
CA LEU A 21 2.62 7.31 11.32
C LEU A 21 1.33 8.12 11.43
N ASP A 22 1.22 8.89 12.50
CA ASP A 22 0.02 9.70 12.77
C ASP A 22 -0.25 10.70 11.63
N VAL A 23 0.80 11.19 10.98
CA VAL A 23 0.71 12.12 9.86
C VAL A 23 0.06 11.49 8.63
N ASP A 24 0.33 10.20 8.36
CA ASP A 24 -0.22 9.50 7.21
C ASP A 24 -1.71 9.24 7.40
N VAL A 25 -2.10 8.79 8.60
CA VAL A 25 -3.52 8.60 8.92
C VAL A 25 -4.27 9.93 8.88
N LEU A 26 -3.68 11.01 9.39
CA LEU A 26 -4.31 12.33 9.39
C LEU A 26 -4.42 12.91 7.98
N LYS A 27 -3.44 12.65 7.09
CA LYS A 27 -3.47 13.09 5.68
C LYS A 27 -4.71 12.56 4.96
N VAL A 28 -5.13 11.33 5.24
CA VAL A 28 -6.33 10.73 4.62
C VAL A 28 -7.59 11.56 4.90
N PHE A 29 -7.68 12.15 6.08
CA PHE A 29 -8.86 12.93 6.53
C PHE A 29 -8.67 14.45 6.44
N ASP A 30 -7.64 14.90 5.75
CA ASP A 30 -7.36 16.34 5.54
C ASP A 30 -7.81 16.76 4.14
N PRO A 31 -8.91 17.54 4.01
CA PRO A 31 -9.41 17.96 2.69
C PRO A 31 -8.41 18.78 1.88
N SER A 32 -7.43 19.39 2.53
CA SER A 32 -6.37 20.16 1.83
C SER A 32 -5.27 19.28 1.23
N LYS A 33 -5.26 17.97 1.56
CA LYS A 33 -4.21 17.03 1.17
C LYS A 33 -4.73 15.78 0.45
N ASN A 34 -6.00 15.49 0.59
CA ASN A 34 -6.64 14.34 -0.05
C ASN A 34 -7.60 14.83 -1.12
N GLU A 35 -7.22 14.67 -2.36
CA GLU A 35 -7.97 15.12 -3.54
C GLU A 35 -9.36 14.49 -3.66
N LEU A 36 -9.58 13.31 -3.05
CA LEU A 36 -10.90 12.67 -3.08
C LEU A 36 -11.98 13.48 -2.39
N PHE A 37 -11.63 14.46 -1.56
CA PHE A 37 -12.59 15.41 -0.98
C PHE A 37 -13.13 16.42 -1.99
N ALA A 38 -12.54 16.56 -3.17
CA ALA A 38 -13.08 17.44 -4.22
C ALA A 38 -14.52 17.02 -4.61
N ASP A 39 -14.80 15.71 -4.62
CA ASP A 39 -16.12 15.15 -4.92
C ASP A 39 -16.50 13.99 -3.98
N GLY A 40 -16.06 14.06 -2.74
CA GLY A 40 -16.29 13.02 -1.75
C GLY A 40 -16.37 13.56 -0.33
N GLU A 41 -16.80 12.69 0.57
CA GLU A 41 -16.88 12.97 2.00
C GLU A 41 -16.34 11.81 2.81
N ALA A 42 -15.83 12.13 4.01
CA ALA A 42 -15.42 11.13 5.00
C ALA A 42 -15.89 11.54 6.40
N ILE A 43 -16.26 10.56 7.20
CA ILE A 43 -16.69 10.73 8.59
C ILE A 43 -16.01 9.67 9.47
N ARG A 44 -15.90 9.94 10.76
CA ARG A 44 -15.29 9.05 11.73
C ARG A 44 -16.15 8.91 12.97
N TRP A 45 -16.28 7.69 13.50
CA TRP A 45 -16.96 7.41 14.76
C TRP A 45 -16.05 6.70 15.74
N MET A 46 -16.41 6.80 16.99
CA MET A 46 -15.82 6.05 18.10
C MET A 46 -16.93 5.57 19.01
N VAL A 47 -16.85 4.32 19.46
CA VAL A 47 -17.72 3.75 20.48
C VAL A 47 -17.00 3.83 21.82
N ARG A 48 -17.74 4.19 22.88
CA ARG A 48 -17.26 4.21 24.27
C ARG A 48 -18.03 3.21 25.11
N ASP A 49 -17.35 2.58 26.02
CA ASP A 49 -17.97 1.75 27.04
C ASP A 49 -18.64 2.62 28.15
N THR A 50 -19.28 1.95 29.11
CA THR A 50 -19.96 2.61 30.23
C THR A 50 -19.04 3.39 31.14
N ARG A 51 -17.71 3.18 31.03
CA ARG A 51 -16.68 3.92 31.80
C ARG A 51 -16.13 5.11 31.01
N GLY A 52 -16.64 5.32 29.78
CA GLY A 52 -16.18 6.38 28.88
C GLY A 52 -14.92 6.03 28.06
N GLU A 53 -14.41 4.80 28.18
CA GLU A 53 -13.24 4.35 27.44
C GLU A 53 -13.60 4.07 25.97
N VAL A 54 -12.75 4.52 25.05
CA VAL A 54 -12.95 4.24 23.63
C VAL A 54 -12.67 2.76 23.36
N VAL A 55 -13.67 2.00 22.92
CA VAL A 55 -13.59 0.54 22.69
C VAL A 55 -13.66 0.18 21.21
N GLY A 56 -14.06 1.12 20.35
CA GLY A 56 -14.09 0.92 18.90
C GLY A 56 -13.98 2.22 18.14
N ARG A 57 -13.52 2.14 16.88
CA ARG A 57 -13.48 3.25 15.92
C ARG A 57 -13.69 2.75 14.51
N ILE A 58 -14.22 3.59 13.62
CA ILE A 58 -14.32 3.36 12.18
C ILE A 58 -14.33 4.70 11.45
N ALA A 59 -14.01 4.68 10.17
CA ALA A 59 -14.30 5.74 9.23
C ALA A 59 -15.18 5.21 8.11
N ALA A 60 -16.10 6.02 7.60
CA ALA A 60 -16.78 5.78 6.34
C ALA A 60 -16.55 6.94 5.37
N PHE A 61 -16.57 6.65 4.10
CA PHE A 61 -16.28 7.61 3.04
C PHE A 61 -16.84 7.16 1.71
N TYR A 62 -17.03 8.11 0.81
CA TYR A 62 -17.38 7.85 -0.59
C TYR A 62 -16.80 8.94 -1.48
N ASN A 63 -16.71 8.66 -2.77
CA ASN A 63 -16.43 9.64 -3.80
C ASN A 63 -17.48 9.48 -4.90
N ARG A 64 -18.18 10.58 -5.27
CA ARG A 64 -19.33 10.54 -6.18
C ARG A 64 -18.94 10.12 -7.58
N GLU A 65 -17.86 10.65 -8.11
CA GLU A 65 -17.37 10.32 -9.45
C GLU A 65 -17.08 8.82 -9.57
N LYS A 66 -16.39 8.23 -8.57
CA LYS A 66 -16.13 6.80 -8.54
C LYS A 66 -17.41 5.98 -8.42
N ALA A 67 -18.30 6.34 -7.50
CA ALA A 67 -19.55 5.63 -7.30
C ALA A 67 -20.49 5.71 -8.53
N ALA A 68 -20.44 6.79 -9.31
CA ALA A 68 -21.28 6.99 -10.48
C ALA A 68 -20.89 6.09 -11.68
N ILE A 69 -19.69 5.58 -11.74
CA ILE A 69 -19.22 4.69 -12.82
C ILE A 69 -19.38 3.20 -12.46
N GLU A 70 -19.71 2.89 -11.21
CA GLU A 70 -19.96 1.52 -10.76
C GLU A 70 -21.40 1.11 -11.04
N GLU A 71 -21.62 -0.15 -11.39
CA GLU A 71 -22.97 -0.70 -11.60
C GLU A 71 -23.82 -0.58 -10.32
N GLN A 72 -23.19 -0.76 -9.17
CA GLN A 72 -23.78 -0.55 -7.85
C GLN A 72 -22.99 0.54 -7.13
N PRO A 73 -23.59 1.72 -6.85
CA PRO A 73 -22.94 2.80 -6.14
C PRO A 73 -22.39 2.34 -4.78
N THR A 74 -21.06 2.31 -4.65
CA THR A 74 -20.38 1.73 -3.50
C THR A 74 -19.60 2.78 -2.73
N GLY A 75 -19.80 2.80 -1.42
CA GLY A 75 -18.97 3.55 -0.48
C GLY A 75 -17.99 2.64 0.25
N GLY A 76 -17.11 3.22 1.05
CA GLY A 76 -16.11 2.48 1.79
C GLY A 76 -16.16 2.68 3.29
N CYS A 77 -15.74 1.68 4.05
CA CYS A 77 -15.39 1.83 5.46
C CYS A 77 -13.96 1.35 5.72
N GLY A 78 -13.30 1.97 6.71
CA GLY A 78 -11.92 1.60 7.04
C GLY A 78 -11.44 2.21 8.35
N PHE A 79 -10.15 2.06 8.63
CA PHE A 79 -9.59 2.43 9.93
C PHE A 79 -10.36 1.82 11.09
N PHE A 80 -11.01 0.68 10.84
CA PHE A 80 -11.75 -0.08 11.82
C PHE A 80 -10.81 -0.63 12.88
N GLU A 81 -11.16 -0.39 14.13
CA GLU A 81 -10.54 -1.01 15.29
C GLU A 81 -11.61 -1.25 16.34
N SER A 82 -11.64 -2.44 16.90
CA SER A 82 -12.59 -2.83 17.92
C SER A 82 -11.94 -3.77 18.93
N VAL A 83 -12.39 -3.72 20.16
CA VAL A 83 -12.22 -4.84 21.09
C VAL A 83 -12.96 -6.05 20.52
N ASP A 84 -12.65 -7.25 21.01
CA ASP A 84 -13.32 -8.50 20.60
C ASP A 84 -14.74 -8.53 21.19
N ASP A 85 -15.64 -7.79 20.54
CA ASP A 85 -17.04 -7.63 20.93
C ASP A 85 -17.87 -7.30 19.67
N GLN A 86 -18.74 -8.24 19.31
CA GLN A 86 -19.59 -8.11 18.13
C GLN A 86 -20.54 -6.90 18.20
N GLN A 87 -21.07 -6.57 19.38
CA GLN A 87 -21.98 -5.44 19.54
C GLN A 87 -21.28 -4.11 19.24
N VAL A 88 -20.02 -3.97 19.66
CA VAL A 88 -19.20 -2.79 19.35
C VAL A 88 -18.94 -2.71 17.83
N ALA A 89 -18.62 -3.83 17.19
CA ALA A 89 -18.41 -3.89 15.76
C ALA A 89 -19.69 -3.55 14.97
N ASP A 90 -20.82 -4.14 15.36
CA ASP A 90 -22.12 -3.89 14.73
C ASP A 90 -22.53 -2.42 14.80
N MET A 91 -22.35 -1.78 15.95
CA MET A 91 -22.61 -0.34 16.10
C MET A 91 -21.79 0.51 15.12
N LEU A 92 -20.52 0.16 14.91
CA LEU A 92 -19.63 0.86 13.99
C LEU A 92 -20.01 0.62 12.51
N PHE A 93 -20.25 -0.62 12.16
CA PHE A 93 -20.65 -0.98 10.80
C PHE A 93 -22.02 -0.39 10.44
N GLU A 94 -22.98 -0.46 11.35
CA GLU A 94 -24.31 0.09 11.13
C GLU A 94 -24.28 1.62 10.98
N ALA A 95 -23.50 2.33 11.81
CA ALA A 95 -23.30 3.77 11.65
C ALA A 95 -22.71 4.11 10.27
N SER A 96 -21.75 3.33 9.80
CA SER A 96 -21.15 3.50 8.47
C SER A 96 -22.15 3.23 7.36
N ARG A 97 -22.87 2.10 7.43
CA ARG A 97 -23.89 1.69 6.45
C ARG A 97 -25.01 2.74 6.33
N MET A 98 -25.56 3.18 7.47
CA MET A 98 -26.64 4.19 7.47
C MET A 98 -26.17 5.52 6.88
N TRP A 99 -24.95 5.93 7.22
CA TRP A 99 -24.40 7.18 6.68
C TRP A 99 -24.17 7.10 5.18
N LEU A 100 -23.64 5.99 4.66
CA LEU A 100 -23.45 5.74 3.23
C LEU A 100 -24.78 5.66 2.48
N ALA A 101 -25.76 4.92 3.03
CA ALA A 101 -27.09 4.82 2.45
C ALA A 101 -27.79 6.18 2.34
N SER A 102 -27.63 7.07 3.35
CA SER A 102 -28.18 8.43 3.31
C SER A 102 -27.56 9.31 2.21
N ARG A 103 -26.47 8.85 1.59
CA ARG A 103 -25.75 9.50 0.47
C ARG A 103 -25.91 8.79 -0.85
N GLY A 104 -26.82 7.81 -0.91
CA GLY A 104 -27.17 7.09 -2.12
C GLY A 104 -26.22 5.92 -2.44
N MET A 105 -25.38 5.51 -1.50
CA MET A 105 -24.58 4.29 -1.68
C MET A 105 -25.42 3.06 -1.38
N GLU A 106 -25.34 2.06 -2.24
CA GLU A 106 -26.09 0.80 -2.17
C GLU A 106 -25.27 -0.33 -1.58
N ALA A 107 -23.95 -0.19 -1.63
CA ALA A 107 -22.99 -1.15 -1.07
C ALA A 107 -21.92 -0.46 -0.24
N MET A 108 -21.24 -1.25 0.61
CA MET A 108 -20.15 -0.81 1.47
C MET A 108 -18.98 -1.79 1.39
N ASP A 109 -17.87 -1.35 0.83
CA ASP A 109 -16.61 -2.08 0.85
C ASP A 109 -15.83 -1.84 2.15
N GLY A 110 -15.18 -2.88 2.66
CA GLY A 110 -14.38 -2.74 3.89
C GLY A 110 -13.56 -3.97 4.27
N PRO A 111 -12.48 -3.74 5.05
CA PRO A 111 -11.88 -2.44 5.34
C PRO A 111 -11.03 -1.93 4.18
N ILE A 112 -11.19 -0.66 3.84
CA ILE A 112 -10.43 -0.01 2.77
C ILE A 112 -9.99 1.40 3.20
N ASN A 113 -9.27 2.10 2.34
CA ASN A 113 -8.78 3.44 2.58
C ASN A 113 -9.51 4.48 1.72
N PHE A 114 -9.72 5.67 2.26
CA PHE A 114 -10.13 6.83 1.46
C PHE A 114 -8.90 7.44 0.77
N GLY A 115 -8.39 6.71 -0.21
CA GLY A 115 -7.13 7.01 -0.88
C GLY A 115 -6.80 5.98 -1.95
N GLN A 116 -5.51 5.67 -2.05
CA GLN A 116 -5.01 4.71 -3.03
C GLN A 116 -5.20 3.27 -2.53
N ARG A 117 -5.54 2.36 -3.45
CA ARG A 117 -5.79 0.94 -3.17
C ARG A 117 -4.58 0.20 -2.57
N ARG A 118 -3.38 0.69 -2.74
CA ARG A 118 -2.17 0.10 -2.16
C ARG A 118 -2.02 0.34 -0.66
N ASP A 119 -2.78 1.30 -0.08
CA ASP A 119 -2.61 1.77 1.29
C ASP A 119 -3.78 1.28 2.15
N TRP A 120 -3.51 0.51 3.21
CA TRP A 120 -4.51 0.00 4.17
C TRP A 120 -5.77 -0.57 3.50
N TRP A 121 -5.59 -1.46 2.54
CA TRP A 121 -6.67 -2.06 1.78
C TRP A 121 -6.79 -3.55 2.08
N GLY A 122 -7.98 -3.96 2.53
CA GLY A 122 -8.29 -5.34 2.86
C GLY A 122 -8.07 -5.71 4.32
N LEU A 123 -8.54 -6.88 4.67
CA LEU A 123 -8.42 -7.50 5.99
C LEU A 123 -7.33 -8.58 5.95
N LEU A 124 -6.38 -8.52 6.88
CA LEU A 124 -5.42 -9.61 7.05
C LEU A 124 -6.16 -10.85 7.57
N VAL A 125 -6.06 -11.97 6.86
CA VAL A 125 -6.70 -13.24 7.25
C VAL A 125 -5.70 -14.37 7.45
N GLU A 126 -4.46 -14.21 6.94
CA GLU A 126 -3.36 -15.16 7.09
C GLU A 126 -2.03 -14.39 7.21
N GLY A 127 -0.99 -15.01 7.79
CA GLY A 127 0.33 -14.39 7.89
C GLY A 127 0.49 -13.43 9.08
N TYR A 128 -0.26 -13.61 10.15
CA TYR A 128 -0.20 -12.77 11.37
C TYR A 128 1.16 -12.80 12.07
N GLU A 129 1.97 -13.80 11.80
CA GLU A 129 3.34 -13.93 12.30
C GLU A 129 4.34 -12.98 11.62
N PHE A 130 3.97 -12.38 10.48
CA PHE A 130 4.80 -11.43 9.77
C PHE A 130 4.46 -9.98 10.16
N GLN A 131 5.51 -9.17 10.27
CA GLN A 131 5.34 -7.72 10.39
C GLN A 131 4.82 -7.17 9.06
N PRO A 132 3.74 -6.34 9.06
CA PRO A 132 3.22 -5.75 7.83
C PRO A 132 4.27 -4.84 7.17
N LEU A 133 4.17 -4.67 5.87
CA LEU A 133 4.89 -3.66 5.12
C LEU A 133 4.30 -2.27 5.40
N TYR A 134 5.04 -1.23 5.02
CA TYR A 134 4.57 0.15 5.21
C TYR A 134 3.21 0.37 4.53
N MET A 135 2.27 0.93 5.27
CA MET A 135 0.87 1.15 4.86
C MET A 135 0.06 -0.11 4.51
N ASN A 136 0.58 -1.30 4.72
CA ASN A 136 -0.22 -2.52 4.59
C ASN A 136 -1.13 -2.73 5.80
N PRO A 137 -2.29 -3.38 5.63
CA PRO A 137 -3.18 -3.68 6.73
C PRO A 137 -2.55 -4.68 7.70
N TYR A 138 -2.88 -4.54 8.96
CA TYR A 138 -2.62 -5.52 10.01
C TYR A 138 -3.73 -5.41 11.05
N ASN A 139 -4.30 -6.54 11.44
CA ASN A 139 -5.42 -6.59 12.38
C ASN A 139 -5.35 -7.84 13.26
N PRO A 140 -6.05 -7.86 14.39
CA PRO A 140 -6.25 -9.08 15.17
C PRO A 140 -7.02 -10.15 14.39
N PRO A 141 -6.77 -11.44 14.63
CA PRO A 141 -7.46 -12.54 13.91
C PRO A 141 -8.98 -12.51 14.03
N TYR A 142 -9.53 -12.10 15.18
CA TYR A 142 -10.97 -12.06 15.42
C TYR A 142 -11.72 -11.02 14.56
N TYR A 143 -11.03 -10.09 13.89
CA TYR A 143 -11.71 -9.13 13.01
C TYR A 143 -12.43 -9.83 11.85
N LYS A 144 -11.89 -10.94 11.34
CA LYS A 144 -12.56 -11.70 10.29
C LYS A 144 -13.98 -12.09 10.72
N GLU A 145 -14.12 -12.65 11.91
CA GLU A 145 -15.42 -13.05 12.45
C GLU A 145 -16.36 -11.86 12.67
N LEU A 146 -15.84 -10.72 13.17
CA LEU A 146 -16.63 -9.50 13.36
C LEU A 146 -17.20 -8.98 12.03
N PHE A 147 -16.43 -8.99 10.96
CA PHE A 147 -16.89 -8.58 9.63
C PHE A 147 -17.90 -9.56 9.05
N GLU A 148 -17.59 -10.86 9.06
CA GLU A 148 -18.44 -11.90 8.49
C GLU A 148 -19.79 -12.01 9.24
N ASN A 149 -19.78 -11.92 10.57
CA ASN A 149 -21.01 -11.96 11.39
C ASN A 149 -21.94 -10.76 11.13
N TYR A 150 -21.39 -9.59 10.80
CA TYR A 150 -22.19 -8.43 10.40
C TYR A 150 -22.79 -8.60 9.00
N GLY A 151 -22.20 -9.43 8.13
CA GLY A 151 -22.69 -9.70 6.78
C GLY A 151 -21.74 -9.30 5.65
N PHE A 152 -20.50 -8.88 5.95
CA PHE A 152 -19.49 -8.73 4.90
C PHE A 152 -19.14 -10.08 4.29
N GLN A 153 -18.90 -10.09 3.00
CA GLN A 153 -18.47 -11.26 2.26
C GLN A 153 -17.11 -11.01 1.62
N ASN A 154 -16.33 -12.09 1.48
CA ASN A 154 -15.06 -11.99 0.77
C ASN A 154 -15.32 -11.64 -0.70
N TYR A 155 -14.77 -10.50 -1.14
CA TYR A 155 -14.88 -10.03 -2.52
C TYR A 155 -13.77 -10.63 -3.40
N PHE A 156 -12.50 -10.59 -2.92
CA PHE A 156 -11.37 -11.26 -3.56
C PHE A 156 -10.22 -11.44 -2.57
N ASN A 157 -9.31 -12.39 -2.87
CA ASN A 157 -8.09 -12.60 -2.10
C ASN A 157 -6.92 -11.85 -2.72
N GLN A 158 -6.18 -11.11 -1.89
CA GLN A 158 -4.93 -10.49 -2.26
C GLN A 158 -3.78 -11.22 -1.57
N HIS A 159 -2.85 -11.75 -2.36
CA HIS A 159 -1.71 -12.49 -1.84
C HIS A 159 -0.47 -11.60 -1.76
N SER A 160 0.23 -11.68 -0.62
CA SER A 160 1.57 -11.13 -0.45
C SER A 160 2.57 -12.26 -0.36
N PHE A 161 3.70 -12.10 -1.03
CA PHE A 161 4.75 -13.12 -1.07
C PHE A 161 5.99 -12.60 -0.35
N ILE A 162 6.65 -13.48 0.40
CA ILE A 162 7.95 -13.21 1.00
C ILE A 162 9.00 -14.11 0.37
N TRP A 163 10.13 -13.52 0.01
CA TRP A 163 11.25 -14.22 -0.59
C TRP A 163 12.54 -13.97 0.20
N ARG A 164 13.30 -15.03 0.43
CA ARG A 164 14.63 -14.92 1.03
C ARG A 164 15.69 -14.82 -0.06
N VAL A 165 16.31 -13.65 -0.19
CA VAL A 165 17.33 -13.38 -1.24
C VAL A 165 18.50 -14.37 -1.18
N ASN A 166 18.83 -14.91 0.00
CA ASN A 166 19.91 -15.87 0.20
C ASN A 166 19.51 -17.33 -0.02
N ASP A 167 18.30 -17.62 -0.52
CA ASP A 167 17.87 -18.99 -0.84
C ASP A 167 18.52 -19.44 -2.14
N SER A 168 19.66 -20.14 -2.03
CA SER A 168 20.47 -20.56 -3.17
C SER A 168 19.77 -21.57 -4.09
N GLU A 169 18.91 -22.43 -3.55
CA GLU A 169 18.23 -23.46 -4.35
C GLU A 169 17.11 -22.83 -5.18
N ALA A 170 16.27 -22.00 -4.54
CA ALA A 170 15.19 -21.32 -5.23
C ALA A 170 15.72 -20.36 -6.32
N ASN A 171 16.89 -19.74 -6.07
CA ASN A 171 17.48 -18.78 -6.99
C ASN A 171 18.19 -19.40 -8.20
N LYS A 172 18.66 -20.67 -8.14
CA LYS A 172 19.40 -21.32 -9.23
C LYS A 172 18.71 -21.25 -10.59
N GLN A 173 17.42 -21.55 -10.64
CA GLN A 173 16.65 -21.52 -11.88
C GLN A 173 16.46 -20.11 -12.43
N ILE A 174 16.26 -19.15 -11.53
CA ILE A 174 16.11 -17.73 -11.89
C ILE A 174 17.42 -17.22 -12.50
N PHE A 175 18.55 -17.46 -11.82
CA PHE A 175 19.87 -17.06 -12.34
C PHE A 175 20.19 -17.71 -13.69
N ALA A 176 19.90 -18.99 -13.87
CA ALA A 176 20.14 -19.64 -15.16
C ALA A 176 19.30 -19.05 -16.31
N ARG A 177 18.10 -18.54 -16.02
CA ARG A 177 17.28 -17.82 -17.01
C ARG A 177 17.84 -16.43 -17.29
N ALA A 178 18.23 -15.70 -16.26
CA ALA A 178 18.84 -14.38 -16.37
C ALA A 178 20.14 -14.47 -17.20
N GLU A 179 21.03 -15.42 -16.92
CA GLU A 179 22.25 -15.65 -17.69
C GLU A 179 21.97 -15.85 -19.18
N ARG A 180 20.95 -16.63 -19.52
CA ARG A 180 20.56 -16.83 -20.94
C ARG A 180 20.10 -15.53 -21.58
N LEU A 181 19.34 -14.68 -20.89
CA LEU A 181 18.90 -13.40 -21.44
C LEU A 181 20.11 -12.52 -21.78
N TYR A 182 21.11 -12.44 -20.91
CA TYR A 182 22.32 -11.64 -21.13
C TYR A 182 23.20 -12.14 -22.30
N THR A 183 22.98 -13.37 -22.79
CA THR A 183 23.64 -13.85 -24.03
C THR A 183 22.98 -13.36 -25.31
N VAL A 184 21.78 -12.83 -25.24
CA VAL A 184 21.03 -12.35 -26.41
C VAL A 184 21.36 -10.88 -26.64
N PRO A 185 21.92 -10.52 -27.82
CA PRO A 185 22.26 -9.13 -28.12
C PRO A 185 21.04 -8.21 -28.02
N GLY A 186 21.28 -7.00 -27.54
CA GLY A 186 20.24 -5.97 -27.42
C GLY A 186 19.58 -5.88 -26.04
N TYR A 187 19.60 -6.94 -25.23
CA TYR A 187 19.11 -6.85 -23.85
C TYR A 187 20.17 -6.29 -22.91
N ARG A 188 19.73 -5.39 -22.05
CA ARG A 188 20.50 -4.94 -20.88
C ARG A 188 19.56 -4.65 -19.72
N VAL A 189 20.06 -4.84 -18.50
CA VAL A 189 19.38 -4.49 -17.26
C VAL A 189 20.30 -3.57 -16.46
N GLU A 190 19.77 -2.46 -16.02
CA GLU A 190 20.53 -1.40 -15.37
C GLU A 190 19.79 -0.92 -14.12
N ASN A 191 20.55 -0.45 -13.14
CA ASN A 191 20.00 0.23 -12.00
C ASN A 191 19.57 1.66 -12.37
N ILE A 192 18.63 2.19 -11.60
CA ILE A 192 18.20 3.59 -11.76
C ILE A 192 19.38 4.57 -11.67
N ASP A 193 19.51 5.47 -12.64
CA ASP A 193 20.50 6.54 -12.55
C ASP A 193 19.95 7.73 -11.72
N MET A 194 20.50 7.91 -10.52
CA MET A 194 20.14 9.00 -9.62
C MET A 194 20.53 10.39 -10.13
N LYS A 195 21.40 10.47 -11.16
CA LYS A 195 21.80 11.72 -11.79
C LYS A 195 20.83 12.15 -12.90
N ASN A 196 20.10 11.18 -13.47
CA ASN A 196 19.15 11.41 -14.55
C ASN A 196 17.75 10.84 -14.19
N LEU A 197 17.12 11.41 -13.17
CA LEU A 197 15.81 10.97 -12.70
C LEU A 197 14.68 11.25 -13.72
N GLU A 198 14.87 12.21 -14.62
CA GLU A 198 13.91 12.52 -15.69
C GLU A 198 13.83 11.37 -16.70
N GLU A 199 14.97 10.80 -17.10
CA GLU A 199 15.01 9.63 -17.97
C GLU A 199 14.42 8.39 -17.29
N ALA A 200 14.70 8.20 -15.99
CA ALA A 200 14.10 7.12 -15.22
C ALA A 200 12.58 7.25 -15.12
N ALA A 201 12.07 8.47 -14.91
CA ALA A 201 10.64 8.76 -14.89
C ALA A 201 9.98 8.50 -16.24
N GLU A 202 10.62 8.90 -17.33
CA GLU A 202 10.12 8.65 -18.68
C GLU A 202 10.14 7.15 -19.04
N SER A 203 11.22 6.45 -18.72
CA SER A 203 11.30 4.99 -18.91
C SER A 203 10.19 4.28 -18.13
N PHE A 204 9.98 4.67 -16.86
CA PHE A 204 8.88 4.15 -16.06
C PHE A 204 7.51 4.41 -16.70
N ARG A 205 7.24 5.65 -17.12
CA ARG A 205 5.98 6.04 -17.76
C ARG A 205 5.70 5.24 -19.03
N VAL A 206 6.69 5.09 -19.89
CA VAL A 206 6.56 4.34 -21.17
C VAL A 206 6.17 2.90 -20.90
N ILE A 207 6.90 2.22 -20.00
CA ILE A 207 6.63 0.82 -19.65
C ILE A 207 5.28 0.69 -18.94
N TYR A 208 4.98 1.59 -17.98
CA TYR A 208 3.72 1.59 -17.24
C TYR A 208 2.53 1.69 -18.20
N ASN A 209 2.57 2.62 -19.14
CA ASN A 209 1.51 2.83 -20.10
C ASN A 209 1.34 1.63 -21.04
N LYS A 210 2.43 0.96 -21.43
CA LYS A 210 2.36 -0.28 -22.22
C LYS A 210 1.82 -1.46 -21.41
N ALA A 211 2.27 -1.64 -20.19
CA ALA A 211 1.99 -2.83 -19.38
C ALA A 211 0.65 -2.76 -18.66
N TRP A 212 0.24 -1.58 -18.16
CA TRP A 212 -0.85 -1.42 -17.21
C TRP A 212 -2.08 -0.70 -17.75
N SER A 213 -1.94 0.17 -18.77
CA SER A 213 -3.09 0.91 -19.33
C SER A 213 -4.12 0.02 -20.04
N LEU A 214 -3.81 -1.24 -20.25
CA LEU A 214 -4.74 -2.23 -20.83
C LEU A 214 -5.73 -2.79 -19.80
N PHE A 215 -5.48 -2.56 -18.50
CA PHE A 215 -6.38 -3.02 -17.45
C PHE A 215 -7.53 -2.03 -17.24
N SER A 216 -8.73 -2.55 -17.05
CA SER A 216 -9.91 -1.73 -16.77
C SER A 216 -9.70 -0.85 -15.53
N GLY A 217 -10.02 0.44 -15.64
CA GLY A 217 -9.87 1.41 -14.56
C GLY A 217 -8.46 1.99 -14.39
N VAL A 218 -7.48 1.60 -15.23
CA VAL A 218 -6.14 2.19 -15.24
C VAL A 218 -6.04 3.19 -16.39
N ARG A 219 -5.81 4.46 -16.08
CA ARG A 219 -5.54 5.49 -17.09
C ARG A 219 -4.06 5.60 -17.40
N PRO A 220 -3.70 6.02 -18.59
CA PRO A 220 -2.30 6.34 -18.90
C PRO A 220 -1.75 7.43 -17.97
N MET A 221 -0.51 7.26 -17.58
CA MET A 221 0.24 8.20 -16.75
C MET A 221 0.84 9.31 -17.62
N THR A 222 0.74 10.56 -17.17
CA THR A 222 1.41 11.69 -17.82
C THR A 222 2.88 11.78 -17.44
N GLN A 223 3.64 12.59 -18.16
CA GLN A 223 5.05 12.82 -17.82
C GLN A 223 5.22 13.55 -16.50
N GLU A 224 4.37 14.52 -16.23
CA GLU A 224 4.36 15.28 -15.00
C GLU A 224 4.12 14.38 -13.78
N GLU A 225 3.14 13.47 -13.87
CA GLU A 225 2.83 12.51 -12.80
C GLU A 225 4.00 11.56 -12.53
N ALA A 226 4.68 11.08 -13.58
CA ALA A 226 5.84 10.21 -13.43
C ALA A 226 7.01 10.94 -12.76
N LEU A 227 7.26 12.18 -13.15
CA LEU A 227 8.30 13.04 -12.55
C LEU A 227 8.00 13.32 -11.08
N GLU A 228 6.78 13.72 -10.76
CA GLU A 228 6.35 14.01 -9.38
C GLU A 228 6.53 12.77 -8.49
N MET A 229 6.09 11.59 -8.97
CA MET A 229 6.23 10.34 -8.23
C MET A 229 7.69 10.00 -7.93
N VAL A 230 8.59 10.13 -8.91
CA VAL A 230 10.03 9.87 -8.72
C VAL A 230 10.64 10.90 -7.74
N HIS A 231 10.24 12.16 -7.82
CA HIS A 231 10.69 13.20 -6.89
C HIS A 231 10.21 12.94 -5.45
N GLU A 232 8.97 12.53 -5.26
CA GLU A 232 8.45 12.16 -3.95
C GLU A 232 9.19 10.96 -3.34
N MET A 233 9.53 9.96 -4.18
CA MET A 233 10.23 8.76 -3.75
C MET A 233 11.73 8.98 -3.52
N LYS A 234 12.34 10.02 -4.10
CA LYS A 234 13.79 10.29 -4.06
C LYS A 234 14.45 10.13 -2.67
N PRO A 235 13.84 10.56 -1.55
CA PRO A 235 14.45 10.41 -0.23
C PRO A 235 14.67 8.95 0.19
N ILE A 236 13.82 8.03 -0.26
CA ILE A 236 13.84 6.61 0.13
C ILE A 236 14.42 5.69 -0.96
N ILE A 237 14.68 6.22 -2.17
CA ILE A 237 15.31 5.43 -3.24
C ILE A 237 16.69 4.93 -2.79
N ASP A 238 16.88 3.62 -2.96
CA ASP A 238 18.20 2.98 -3.01
C ASP A 238 18.43 2.53 -4.45
N PRO A 239 19.42 3.10 -5.17
CA PRO A 239 19.62 2.77 -6.58
C PRO A 239 19.99 1.30 -6.81
N ASN A 240 20.53 0.61 -5.80
CA ASN A 240 20.95 -0.79 -5.95
C ASN A 240 19.78 -1.78 -6.04
N ILE A 241 18.56 -1.34 -5.76
CA ILE A 241 17.36 -2.21 -5.71
C ILE A 241 16.23 -1.75 -6.63
N ILE A 242 16.51 -0.83 -7.56
CA ILE A 242 15.58 -0.42 -8.62
C ILE A 242 16.22 -0.72 -9.97
N PHE A 243 15.51 -1.47 -10.80
CA PHE A 243 16.04 -1.96 -12.07
C PHE A 243 15.13 -1.58 -13.23
N PHE A 244 15.76 -1.25 -14.36
CA PHE A 244 15.13 -1.08 -15.64
C PHE A 244 15.75 -2.05 -16.65
N ALA A 245 14.90 -2.68 -17.46
CA ALA A 245 15.31 -3.52 -18.58
C ALA A 245 15.10 -2.79 -19.90
N TYR A 246 16.04 -2.93 -20.80
CA TYR A 246 16.02 -2.32 -22.14
C TYR A 246 16.26 -3.39 -23.21
N PHE A 247 15.73 -3.14 -24.39
CA PHE A 247 16.03 -3.88 -25.60
C PHE A 247 16.27 -2.91 -26.75
N ASN A 248 17.49 -2.93 -27.34
CA ASN A 248 17.92 -1.95 -28.37
C ASN A 248 17.65 -0.50 -27.95
N ASP A 249 18.03 -0.15 -26.70
CA ASP A 249 17.85 1.14 -26.06
C ASP A 249 16.40 1.55 -25.72
N GLU A 250 15.42 0.76 -26.11
CA GLU A 250 14.02 0.98 -25.70
C GLU A 250 13.74 0.39 -24.31
N PRO A 251 13.09 1.15 -23.39
CA PRO A 251 12.72 0.64 -22.09
C PRO A 251 11.56 -0.37 -22.21
N ILE A 252 11.77 -1.59 -21.69
CA ILE A 252 10.85 -2.72 -21.85
C ILE A 252 10.36 -3.30 -20.52
N GLY A 253 11.02 -3.00 -19.41
CA GLY A 253 10.62 -3.51 -18.11
C GLY A 253 11.20 -2.70 -16.97
N PHE A 254 10.54 -2.76 -15.83
CA PHE A 254 11.03 -2.20 -14.58
C PHE A 254 10.70 -3.12 -13.40
N PHE A 255 11.54 -3.06 -12.38
CA PHE A 255 11.30 -3.63 -11.07
C PHE A 255 11.63 -2.58 -10.00
N ILE A 256 10.58 -1.98 -9.43
CA ILE A 256 10.71 -0.89 -8.46
C ILE A 256 10.54 -1.45 -7.06
N THR A 257 11.60 -1.41 -6.29
CA THR A 257 11.62 -1.80 -4.89
C THR A 257 12.10 -0.65 -4.00
N VAL A 258 11.70 -0.66 -2.75
CA VAL A 258 12.15 0.30 -1.74
C VAL A 258 12.49 -0.43 -0.44
N PRO A 259 13.33 0.15 0.42
CA PRO A 259 13.50 -0.34 1.79
C PRO A 259 12.16 -0.39 2.52
N ASP A 260 11.88 -1.47 3.24
CA ASP A 260 10.66 -1.54 4.05
C ASP A 260 10.76 -0.61 5.25
N LEU A 261 10.03 0.50 5.15
CA LEU A 261 10.06 1.56 6.15
C LEU A 261 9.55 1.10 7.53
N ASN A 262 8.64 0.10 7.60
CA ASN A 262 8.13 -0.40 8.88
C ASN A 262 9.25 -0.96 9.77
N ARG A 263 10.30 -1.51 9.19
CA ARG A 263 11.51 -1.96 9.93
C ARG A 263 12.20 -0.82 10.67
N LEU A 264 12.06 0.39 10.18
CA LEU A 264 12.74 1.57 10.70
C LEU A 264 11.84 2.48 11.52
N ILE A 265 10.57 2.65 11.11
CA ILE A 265 9.66 3.59 11.76
C ILE A 265 8.94 3.03 12.99
N GLY A 266 8.92 1.70 13.18
CA GLY A 266 8.24 1.07 14.32
C GLY A 266 8.64 1.68 15.67
N LYS A 267 9.91 2.06 15.83
CA LYS A 267 10.46 2.75 17.02
C LYS A 267 9.97 4.19 17.21
N PHE A 268 9.30 4.78 16.21
CA PHE A 268 8.78 6.15 16.28
C PHE A 268 7.41 6.24 16.94
N HIS A 269 6.75 5.10 17.14
CA HIS A 269 5.45 5.01 17.80
C HIS A 269 4.40 5.99 17.22
N GLY A 270 4.38 6.13 15.90
CA GLY A 270 3.47 7.01 15.17
C GLY A 270 3.92 8.46 15.04
N LYS A 271 4.97 8.89 15.72
CA LYS A 271 5.51 10.25 15.60
C LYS A 271 6.38 10.38 14.36
N PHE A 272 6.29 11.52 13.67
CA PHE A 272 7.13 11.81 12.51
C PHE A 272 7.49 13.30 12.43
N GLY A 273 8.16 13.81 13.46
CA GLY A 273 8.73 15.14 13.50
C GLY A 273 10.14 15.20 12.88
N LEU A 274 10.81 16.34 13.03
CA LEU A 274 12.13 16.57 12.44
C LEU A 274 13.17 15.53 12.89
N TRP A 275 13.21 15.20 14.17
CA TRP A 275 14.15 14.20 14.71
C TRP A 275 13.93 12.81 14.14
N GLN A 276 12.68 12.39 13.96
CA GLN A 276 12.34 11.12 13.34
C GLN A 276 12.74 11.08 11.87
N LYS A 277 12.56 12.18 11.13
CA LYS A 277 13.01 12.32 9.74
C LYS A 277 14.52 12.20 9.63
N LEU A 278 15.27 12.94 10.45
CA LEU A 278 16.73 12.85 10.49
C LEU A 278 17.21 11.44 10.86
N ARG A 279 16.57 10.82 11.85
CA ARG A 279 16.88 9.45 12.25
C ARG A 279 16.61 8.44 11.14
N LEU A 280 15.47 8.56 10.44
CA LEU A 280 15.13 7.70 9.31
C LEU A 280 16.18 7.83 8.20
N MET A 281 16.55 9.05 7.84
CA MET A 281 17.59 9.29 6.82
C MET A 281 18.95 8.72 7.23
N TRP A 282 19.32 8.86 8.50
CA TRP A 282 20.54 8.25 9.03
C TRP A 282 20.50 6.72 8.93
N ASP A 283 19.40 6.09 9.37
CA ASP A 283 19.25 4.65 9.33
C ASP A 283 19.22 4.10 7.88
N LEU A 284 18.64 4.84 6.93
CA LEU A 284 18.60 4.46 5.50
C LEU A 284 19.95 4.68 4.80
N LYS A 285 20.53 5.88 4.91
CA LYS A 285 21.66 6.28 4.05
C LYS A 285 23.02 6.01 4.68
N VAL A 286 23.14 6.10 6.01
CA VAL A 286 24.43 5.95 6.72
C VAL A 286 24.56 4.56 7.33
N ARG A 287 23.61 4.16 8.19
CA ARG A 287 23.67 2.84 8.84
C ARG A 287 23.27 1.68 7.92
N LYS A 288 22.48 1.96 6.87
CA LYS A 288 21.93 0.95 5.94
C LYS A 288 21.32 -0.22 6.72
N SER A 289 20.53 0.10 7.74
CA SER A 289 20.04 -0.86 8.73
C SER A 289 18.72 -1.54 8.35
N CYS A 290 18.20 -1.32 7.13
CA CYS A 290 17.04 -2.02 6.61
C CYS A 290 17.50 -3.33 5.94
N ASP A 291 16.97 -4.44 6.45
CA ASP A 291 17.29 -5.80 5.99
C ASP A 291 16.14 -6.41 5.15
N ARG A 292 15.12 -5.62 4.84
CA ARG A 292 13.96 -6.03 4.05
C ARG A 292 13.63 -4.98 3.00
N ILE A 293 13.34 -5.45 1.80
CA ILE A 293 12.84 -4.61 0.71
C ILE A 293 11.38 -4.92 0.43
N PHE A 294 10.69 -3.96 -0.13
CA PHE A 294 9.31 -4.08 -0.59
C PHE A 294 9.26 -3.80 -2.09
N ALA A 295 8.79 -4.79 -2.86
CA ALA A 295 8.50 -4.61 -4.28
C ALA A 295 7.18 -3.86 -4.43
N ILE A 296 7.25 -2.62 -4.87
CA ILE A 296 6.05 -1.76 -5.03
C ILE A 296 5.32 -2.12 -6.32
N ILE A 297 6.07 -2.24 -7.41
CA ILE A 297 5.52 -2.48 -8.74
C ILE A 297 6.55 -3.14 -9.64
N PHE A 298 6.06 -4.04 -10.48
CA PHE A 298 6.81 -4.72 -11.53
C PHE A 298 6.03 -4.60 -12.83
N GLY A 299 6.70 -4.33 -13.93
CA GLY A 299 6.06 -4.24 -15.24
C GLY A 299 7.00 -4.62 -16.37
N ILE A 300 6.47 -5.34 -17.34
CA ILE A 300 7.14 -5.67 -18.59
C ILE A 300 6.18 -5.33 -19.73
N ALA A 301 6.69 -4.71 -20.78
CA ALA A 301 5.93 -4.43 -21.98
C ALA A 301 5.39 -5.76 -22.58
N PRO A 302 4.11 -5.85 -22.99
CA PRO A 302 3.45 -7.10 -23.36
C PRO A 302 4.18 -7.90 -24.44
N GLU A 303 4.82 -7.23 -25.38
CA GLU A 303 5.60 -7.83 -26.47
C GLU A 303 6.84 -8.60 -26.01
N PHE A 304 7.22 -8.45 -24.72
CA PHE A 304 8.37 -9.12 -24.10
C PHE A 304 7.98 -10.15 -23.04
N HIS A 305 6.70 -10.40 -22.84
CA HIS A 305 6.23 -11.45 -21.93
C HIS A 305 6.74 -12.83 -22.37
N GLY A 306 7.18 -13.64 -21.43
CA GLY A 306 7.67 -15.00 -21.67
C GLY A 306 9.03 -15.09 -22.36
N LYS A 307 9.73 -13.96 -22.56
CA LYS A 307 11.08 -13.93 -23.15
C LYS A 307 12.21 -13.99 -22.11
N GLY A 308 11.87 -14.13 -20.83
CA GLY A 308 12.82 -14.29 -19.72
C GLY A 308 13.25 -12.97 -19.07
N VAL A 309 12.71 -11.83 -19.49
CA VAL A 309 13.00 -10.50 -18.90
C VAL A 309 12.62 -10.45 -17.41
N GLU A 310 11.57 -11.17 -17.02
CA GLU A 310 11.13 -11.32 -15.64
C GLU A 310 12.12 -12.04 -14.72
N SER A 311 13.15 -12.67 -15.27
CA SER A 311 14.17 -13.41 -14.51
C SER A 311 15.50 -12.67 -14.42
N ALA A 312 15.66 -11.57 -15.13
CA ALA A 312 16.89 -10.76 -15.21
C ALA A 312 16.98 -9.61 -14.17
#